data_bf227bf9b2111aab161fd843c0b1dd37
#
_entry.id   bf227bf9b2111aab161fd843c0b1dd37
#
_cell.length_a   1.000
_cell.length_b   1.000
_cell.length_c   1.000
_cell.angle_alpha   90.00
_cell.angle_beta   90.00
_cell.angle_gamma   90.00
#
_symmetry.space_group_name_H-M   'P 1'
#
loop_
_entity.id
_entity.type
_entity.pdbx_description
1 polymer ?
#
loop_
_entity_poly.entity_id
_entity_poly.type
_entity_poly.pdbx_seq_one_letter_code
_entity_poly.pdbx_strand_id
1 'polypeptide(L)'
;MKRKKRIIIQQSAKLFYYKGYLNTELTDIFQECKIPNDYFYKFFSTKEEVLFEVIKYHTENLINFFNTIVNDLSISKFRDFFQKYFENIKNNRFHGGSPLGNLSLELSDINNQIREELVKSYQKIELRFSFFITTLKYAFPEKYDDIVPETTARILIALLEGTILMLKTEKESSAINDFFVFFDIIFKLNEDTLSESEKTNNAVKEKVAKAQETDISDSAQNEVIQEEPDEIENKNENLKIEEEIAKVEESHNDDNMYYDIDSDSLINVFNNLETYQKNENEKYTAN
;
A
#
# COMPACT_ATOMS: atom_id res chain seq x y z
N MET A 1 -9.61 -12.48 -27.37
CA MET A 1 -9.34 -13.73 -26.64
C MET A 1 -8.91 -13.47 -25.19
N LYS A 2 -7.88 -12.65 -24.93
CA LYS A 2 -7.41 -12.28 -23.57
C LYS A 2 -8.53 -11.72 -22.65
N ARG A 3 -9.40 -10.80 -23.14
CA ARG A 3 -10.47 -10.18 -22.35
C ARG A 3 -11.46 -11.21 -21.76
N LYS A 4 -11.81 -12.26 -22.49
CA LYS A 4 -12.78 -13.25 -22.03
C LYS A 4 -12.18 -14.23 -21.00
N LYS A 5 -10.90 -14.61 -21.13
CA LYS A 5 -10.18 -15.37 -20.07
C LYS A 5 -10.18 -14.58 -18.76
N ARG A 6 -9.91 -13.26 -18.83
CA ARG A 6 -9.92 -12.36 -17.67
C ARG A 6 -11.29 -12.32 -16.97
N ILE A 7 -12.39 -12.27 -17.72
CA ILE A 7 -13.74 -12.30 -17.14
C ILE A 7 -13.96 -13.59 -16.33
N ILE A 8 -13.55 -14.76 -16.87
CA ILE A 8 -13.68 -16.03 -16.15
C ILE A 8 -12.90 -15.96 -14.83
N ILE A 9 -11.64 -15.50 -14.86
CA ILE A 9 -10.82 -15.38 -13.66
C ILE A 9 -11.47 -14.43 -12.63
N GLN A 10 -11.93 -13.25 -13.05
CA GLN A 10 -12.52 -12.25 -12.14
C GLN A 10 -13.83 -12.73 -11.51
N GLN A 11 -14.72 -13.36 -12.28
CA GLN A 11 -15.96 -13.88 -11.73
C GLN A 11 -15.72 -15.10 -10.83
N SER A 12 -14.79 -15.98 -11.19
CA SER A 12 -14.39 -17.08 -10.33
C SER A 12 -13.75 -16.59 -9.03
N ALA A 13 -12.90 -15.56 -9.09
CA ALA A 13 -12.29 -14.93 -7.92
C ALA A 13 -13.36 -14.41 -6.94
N LYS A 14 -14.42 -13.77 -7.48
CA LYS A 14 -15.56 -13.30 -6.69
C LYS A 14 -16.33 -14.46 -6.06
N LEU A 15 -16.61 -15.52 -6.82
CA LEU A 15 -17.28 -16.71 -6.30
C LEU A 15 -16.47 -17.39 -5.20
N PHE A 16 -15.17 -17.62 -5.42
CA PHE A 16 -14.30 -18.25 -4.42
C PHE A 16 -14.15 -17.39 -3.16
N TYR A 17 -14.16 -16.07 -3.30
CA TYR A 17 -14.09 -15.15 -2.18
C TYR A 17 -15.32 -15.18 -1.27
N TYR A 18 -16.52 -15.22 -1.83
CA TYR A 18 -17.77 -15.15 -1.07
C TYR A 18 -18.39 -16.51 -0.73
N LYS A 19 -18.29 -17.48 -1.63
CA LYS A 19 -18.89 -18.82 -1.49
C LYS A 19 -17.88 -19.88 -1.02
N GLY A 20 -16.58 -19.63 -1.21
CA GLY A 20 -15.51 -20.61 -1.03
C GLY A 20 -15.25 -21.42 -2.30
N TYR A 21 -14.03 -21.92 -2.45
CA TYR A 21 -13.65 -22.75 -3.60
C TYR A 21 -14.37 -24.10 -3.59
N LEU A 22 -14.39 -24.79 -2.45
CA LEU A 22 -15.02 -26.13 -2.33
C LEU A 22 -16.51 -26.07 -2.65
N ASN A 23 -17.20 -25.01 -2.21
CA ASN A 23 -18.63 -24.83 -2.42
C ASN A 23 -19.00 -24.25 -3.78
N THR A 24 -18.04 -23.92 -4.63
CA THR A 24 -18.28 -23.38 -5.98
C THR A 24 -18.18 -24.48 -7.01
N GLU A 25 -19.25 -24.71 -7.75
CA GLU A 25 -19.29 -25.63 -8.87
C GLU A 25 -18.94 -24.93 -10.19
N LEU A 26 -18.54 -25.70 -11.24
CA LEU A 26 -18.32 -25.12 -12.57
C LEU A 26 -19.57 -24.46 -13.14
N THR A 27 -20.75 -24.98 -12.82
CA THR A 27 -22.03 -24.42 -13.21
C THR A 27 -22.26 -23.02 -12.64
N ASP A 28 -21.79 -22.73 -11.42
CA ASP A 28 -21.84 -21.39 -10.83
C ASP A 28 -20.97 -20.42 -11.65
N ILE A 29 -19.77 -20.87 -12.04
CA ILE A 29 -18.85 -20.06 -12.86
C ILE A 29 -19.47 -19.76 -14.23
N PHE A 30 -20.08 -20.75 -14.88
CA PHE A 30 -20.73 -20.54 -16.18
C PHE A 30 -21.87 -19.53 -16.09
N GLN A 31 -22.69 -19.62 -15.05
CA GLN A 31 -23.81 -18.71 -14.80
C GLN A 31 -23.33 -17.28 -14.52
N GLU A 32 -22.34 -17.11 -13.62
CA GLU A 32 -21.82 -15.80 -13.26
C GLU A 32 -21.10 -15.12 -14.44
N CYS A 33 -20.34 -15.89 -15.23
CA CYS A 33 -19.67 -15.39 -16.43
C CYS A 33 -20.62 -15.14 -17.62
N LYS A 34 -21.85 -15.68 -17.59
CA LYS A 34 -22.83 -15.65 -18.71
C LYS A 34 -22.21 -16.17 -20.02
N ILE A 35 -21.46 -17.27 -19.91
CA ILE A 35 -20.80 -17.93 -21.06
C ILE A 35 -21.29 -19.36 -21.24
N PRO A 36 -21.34 -19.86 -22.49
CA PRO A 36 -21.56 -21.28 -22.76
C PRO A 36 -20.43 -22.16 -22.17
N ASN A 37 -20.76 -23.37 -21.74
CA ASN A 37 -19.80 -24.32 -21.16
C ASN A 37 -18.62 -24.61 -22.08
N ASP A 38 -18.88 -24.84 -23.39
CA ASP A 38 -17.85 -25.09 -24.41
C ASP A 38 -16.88 -23.92 -24.58
N TYR A 39 -17.31 -22.72 -24.20
CA TYR A 39 -16.46 -21.54 -24.25
C TYR A 39 -15.47 -21.47 -23.09
N PHE A 40 -15.86 -21.93 -21.90
CA PHE A 40 -14.97 -22.07 -20.75
C PHE A 40 -13.81 -23.03 -21.07
N TYR A 41 -14.15 -24.19 -21.65
CA TYR A 41 -13.16 -25.23 -21.98
C TYR A 41 -12.16 -24.84 -23.06
N LYS A 42 -12.30 -23.68 -23.70
CA LYS A 42 -11.25 -23.10 -24.57
C LYS A 42 -10.10 -22.48 -23.79
N PHE A 43 -10.27 -22.23 -22.48
CA PHE A 43 -9.28 -21.57 -21.64
C PHE A 43 -8.83 -22.42 -20.47
N PHE A 44 -9.71 -23.23 -19.92
CA PHE A 44 -9.48 -24.01 -18.71
C PHE A 44 -10.09 -25.40 -18.84
N SER A 45 -9.34 -26.43 -18.48
CA SER A 45 -9.83 -27.81 -18.47
C SER A 45 -10.53 -28.16 -17.16
N THR A 46 -10.14 -27.51 -16.06
CA THR A 46 -10.64 -27.81 -14.70
C THR A 46 -10.91 -26.54 -13.89
N LYS A 47 -11.67 -26.67 -12.81
CA LYS A 47 -11.84 -25.62 -11.82
C LYS A 47 -10.52 -25.27 -11.11
N GLU A 48 -9.63 -26.26 -10.96
CA GLU A 48 -8.34 -26.06 -10.32
C GLU A 48 -7.40 -25.19 -11.17
N GLU A 49 -7.40 -25.35 -12.50
CA GLU A 49 -6.65 -24.43 -13.37
C GLU A 49 -7.12 -22.99 -13.24
N VAL A 50 -8.42 -22.77 -13.08
CA VAL A 50 -8.96 -21.44 -12.78
C VAL A 50 -8.47 -20.94 -11.43
N LEU A 51 -8.43 -21.81 -10.42
CA LEU A 51 -7.97 -21.44 -9.08
C LEU A 51 -6.52 -20.94 -9.08
N PHE A 52 -5.61 -21.58 -9.80
CA PHE A 52 -4.24 -21.10 -9.92
C PHE A 52 -4.16 -19.68 -10.51
N GLU A 53 -4.97 -19.39 -11.52
CA GLU A 53 -5.04 -18.04 -12.08
C GLU A 53 -5.73 -17.05 -11.13
N VAL A 54 -6.69 -17.50 -10.32
CA VAL A 54 -7.33 -16.68 -9.28
C VAL A 54 -6.35 -16.34 -8.14
N ILE A 55 -5.55 -17.30 -7.69
CA ILE A 55 -4.49 -17.05 -6.69
C ILE A 55 -3.52 -15.98 -7.20
N LYS A 56 -3.03 -16.15 -8.44
CA LYS A 56 -2.16 -15.18 -9.10
C LYS A 56 -2.83 -13.81 -9.23
N TYR A 57 -4.10 -13.76 -9.65
CA TYR A 57 -4.87 -12.54 -9.79
C TYR A 57 -4.99 -11.77 -8.46
N HIS A 58 -5.28 -12.45 -7.34
CA HIS A 58 -5.34 -11.80 -6.02
C HIS A 58 -3.98 -11.30 -5.56
N THR A 59 -2.90 -12.05 -5.82
CA THR A 59 -1.53 -11.66 -5.49
C THR A 59 -1.13 -10.40 -6.25
N GLU A 60 -1.36 -10.38 -7.56
CA GLU A 60 -1.04 -9.24 -8.42
C GLU A 60 -1.86 -8.00 -8.03
N ASN A 61 -3.16 -8.16 -7.75
CA ASN A 61 -4.00 -7.06 -7.29
C ASN A 61 -3.50 -6.45 -5.98
N LEU A 62 -3.10 -7.26 -5.00
CA LEU A 62 -2.57 -6.76 -3.73
C LEU A 62 -1.26 -5.99 -3.94
N ILE A 63 -0.35 -6.53 -4.75
CA ILE A 63 0.93 -5.87 -5.06
C ILE A 63 0.69 -4.57 -5.84
N ASN A 64 -0.21 -4.58 -6.82
CA ASN A 64 -0.54 -3.38 -7.59
C ASN A 64 -1.21 -2.32 -6.72
N PHE A 65 -2.11 -2.73 -5.82
CA PHE A 65 -2.72 -1.81 -4.84
C PHE A 65 -1.66 -1.19 -3.93
N PHE A 66 -0.71 -2.00 -3.45
CA PHE A 66 0.44 -1.49 -2.70
C PHE A 66 1.23 -0.47 -3.52
N ASN A 67 1.62 -0.81 -4.74
CA ASN A 67 2.44 0.06 -5.60
C ASN A 67 1.74 1.38 -5.97
N THR A 68 0.40 1.35 -6.10
CA THR A 68 -0.38 2.56 -6.38
C THR A 68 -0.34 3.56 -5.23
N ILE A 69 -0.34 3.07 -3.98
CA ILE A 69 -0.34 3.92 -2.79
C ILE A 69 1.09 4.27 -2.38
N VAL A 70 1.96 3.25 -2.34
CA VAL A 70 3.35 3.38 -1.91
C VAL A 70 4.23 3.64 -3.15
N ASN A 71 4.08 4.83 -3.71
CA ASN A 71 4.75 5.27 -4.93
C ASN A 71 6.02 6.10 -4.67
N ASP A 72 6.39 6.30 -3.41
CA ASP A 72 7.64 6.89 -2.96
C ASP A 72 8.12 6.22 -1.67
N LEU A 73 9.27 6.66 -1.14
CA LEU A 73 9.88 6.11 0.07
C LEU A 73 9.32 6.78 1.34
N SER A 74 8.00 6.84 1.46
CA SER A 74 7.30 7.41 2.62
C SER A 74 6.68 6.33 3.48
N ILE A 75 7.06 6.30 4.77
CA ILE A 75 6.45 5.39 5.73
C ILE A 75 4.97 5.70 5.97
N SER A 76 4.54 6.96 5.82
CA SER A 76 3.13 7.33 5.91
C SER A 76 2.32 6.70 4.78
N LYS A 77 2.83 6.64 3.55
CA LYS A 77 2.17 5.93 2.43
C LYS A 77 2.11 4.43 2.64
N PHE A 78 3.11 3.83 3.29
CA PHE A 78 3.03 2.42 3.67
C PHE A 78 1.94 2.19 4.74
N ARG A 79 1.80 3.10 5.69
CA ARG A 79 0.71 3.10 6.65
C ARG A 79 -0.65 3.30 5.97
N ASP A 80 -0.75 4.22 5.00
CA ASP A 80 -1.96 4.50 4.22
C ASP A 80 -2.41 3.30 3.39
N PHE A 81 -1.48 2.48 2.88
CA PHE A 81 -1.82 1.24 2.21
C PHE A 81 -2.67 0.33 3.12
N PHE A 82 -2.24 0.10 4.36
CA PHE A 82 -3.01 -0.73 5.31
C PHE A 82 -4.33 -0.05 5.69
N GLN A 83 -4.32 1.27 5.90
CA GLN A 83 -5.52 2.04 6.20
C GLN A 83 -6.58 1.85 5.11
N LYS A 84 -6.23 2.07 3.85
CA LYS A 84 -7.14 1.90 2.71
C LYS A 84 -7.56 0.44 2.52
N TYR A 85 -6.68 -0.50 2.79
CA TYR A 85 -7.04 -1.93 2.74
C TYR A 85 -8.14 -2.26 3.76
N PHE A 86 -7.99 -1.82 5.01
CA PHE A 86 -9.01 -2.03 6.05
C PHE A 86 -10.30 -1.24 5.78
N GLU A 87 -10.21 -0.04 5.21
CA GLU A 87 -11.38 0.72 4.78
C GLU A 87 -12.21 -0.04 3.74
N ASN A 88 -11.58 -0.70 2.78
CA ASN A 88 -12.28 -1.55 1.82
C ASN A 88 -13.04 -2.70 2.51
N ILE A 89 -12.45 -3.31 3.54
CA ILE A 89 -13.13 -4.36 4.33
C ILE A 89 -14.32 -3.78 5.11
N LYS A 90 -14.16 -2.61 5.74
CA LYS A 90 -15.25 -1.90 6.41
C LYS A 90 -16.40 -1.57 5.45
N ASN A 91 -16.08 -1.01 4.27
CA ASN A 91 -17.06 -0.66 3.25
C ASN A 91 -17.83 -1.89 2.75
N ASN A 92 -17.19 -3.08 2.76
CA ASN A 92 -17.84 -4.36 2.49
C ASN A 92 -18.53 -4.96 3.73
N ARG A 93 -18.80 -4.16 4.78
CA ARG A 93 -19.46 -4.59 6.03
C ARG A 93 -18.76 -5.79 6.69
N PHE A 94 -17.44 -5.83 6.63
CA PHE A 94 -16.59 -6.91 7.15
C PHE A 94 -16.89 -8.30 6.55
N HIS A 95 -17.44 -8.36 5.32
CA HIS A 95 -17.66 -9.63 4.62
C HIS A 95 -16.47 -9.98 3.76
N GLY A 96 -16.29 -11.29 3.51
CA GLY A 96 -15.26 -11.84 2.65
C GLY A 96 -13.96 -12.17 3.40
N GLY A 97 -13.25 -11.18 3.92
CA GLY A 97 -11.97 -11.38 4.60
C GLY A 97 -10.78 -11.23 3.65
N SER A 98 -9.69 -11.97 3.87
CA SER A 98 -8.54 -12.03 2.96
C SER A 98 -8.78 -13.06 1.85
N PRO A 99 -8.66 -12.69 0.56
CA PRO A 99 -8.80 -13.66 -0.53
C PRO A 99 -7.80 -14.82 -0.44
N LEU A 100 -6.51 -14.51 -0.21
CA LEU A 100 -5.45 -15.55 -0.10
C LEU A 100 -5.55 -16.29 1.23
N GLY A 101 -5.86 -15.60 2.33
CA GLY A 101 -6.07 -16.21 3.65
C GLY A 101 -7.22 -17.19 3.67
N ASN A 102 -8.36 -16.86 3.06
CA ASN A 102 -9.50 -17.77 2.94
C ASN A 102 -9.12 -19.04 2.17
N LEU A 103 -8.45 -18.92 1.02
CA LEU A 103 -7.99 -20.07 0.22
C LEU A 103 -6.95 -20.89 0.97
N SER A 104 -6.07 -20.25 1.76
CA SER A 104 -5.09 -20.95 2.60
C SER A 104 -5.74 -21.80 3.67
N LEU A 105 -6.73 -21.23 4.38
CA LEU A 105 -7.49 -21.95 5.42
C LEU A 105 -8.32 -23.10 4.84
N GLU A 106 -8.83 -22.95 3.64
CA GLU A 106 -9.70 -23.93 3.00
C GLU A 106 -8.92 -25.08 2.37
N LEU A 107 -7.73 -24.85 1.81
CA LEU A 107 -7.11 -25.75 0.84
C LEU A 107 -5.70 -26.23 1.19
N SER A 108 -4.97 -25.56 2.09
CA SER A 108 -3.55 -25.90 2.31
C SER A 108 -3.31 -27.30 2.86
N ASP A 109 -4.26 -27.84 3.64
CA ASP A 109 -4.14 -29.18 4.24
C ASP A 109 -4.61 -30.30 3.28
N ILE A 110 -5.37 -29.96 2.24
CA ILE A 110 -6.01 -30.95 1.37
C ILE A 110 -5.39 -31.04 -0.03
N ASN A 111 -4.60 -30.00 -0.46
CA ASN A 111 -3.97 -29.98 -1.77
C ASN A 111 -2.58 -29.35 -1.73
N ASN A 112 -1.54 -30.17 -1.88
CA ASN A 112 -0.15 -29.72 -1.84
C ASN A 112 0.22 -28.74 -2.96
N GLN A 113 -0.32 -28.91 -4.16
CA GLN A 113 0.01 -28.03 -5.31
C GLN A 113 -0.57 -26.64 -5.06
N ILE A 114 -1.80 -26.56 -4.56
CA ILE A 114 -2.44 -25.29 -4.20
C ILE A 114 -1.67 -24.63 -3.04
N ARG A 115 -1.30 -25.39 -2.00
CA ARG A 115 -0.48 -24.90 -0.90
C ARG A 115 0.83 -24.29 -1.37
N GLU A 116 1.53 -24.95 -2.29
CA GLU A 116 2.80 -24.45 -2.86
C GLU A 116 2.59 -23.12 -3.64
N GLU A 117 1.49 -23.00 -4.37
CA GLU A 117 1.19 -21.77 -5.10
C GLU A 117 0.81 -20.62 -4.16
N LEU A 118 0.09 -20.91 -3.07
CA LEU A 118 -0.18 -19.93 -2.00
C LEU A 118 1.11 -19.49 -1.30
N VAL A 119 2.03 -20.43 -1.01
CA VAL A 119 3.36 -20.09 -0.46
C VAL A 119 4.11 -19.13 -1.39
N LYS A 120 4.17 -19.42 -2.70
CA LYS A 120 4.81 -18.52 -3.69
C LYS A 120 4.13 -17.15 -3.72
N SER A 121 2.83 -17.10 -3.56
CA SER A 121 2.06 -15.85 -3.53
C SER A 121 2.41 -15.00 -2.32
N TYR A 122 2.45 -15.58 -1.13
CA TYR A 122 2.89 -14.89 0.07
C TYR A 122 4.36 -14.46 0.01
N GLN A 123 5.24 -15.28 -0.56
CA GLN A 123 6.64 -14.92 -0.78
C GLN A 123 6.80 -13.70 -1.71
N LYS A 124 5.97 -13.56 -2.75
CA LYS A 124 5.98 -12.38 -3.61
C LYS A 124 5.56 -11.12 -2.86
N ILE A 125 4.53 -11.20 -2.01
CA ILE A 125 4.08 -10.10 -1.17
C ILE A 125 5.17 -9.73 -0.14
N GLU A 126 5.74 -10.74 0.52
CA GLU A 126 6.86 -10.58 1.46
C GLU A 126 8.05 -9.88 0.81
N LEU A 127 8.45 -10.34 -0.39
CA LEU A 127 9.54 -9.72 -1.15
C LEU A 127 9.24 -8.25 -1.48
N ARG A 128 7.99 -7.92 -1.83
CA ARG A 128 7.63 -6.54 -2.14
C ARG A 128 7.68 -5.63 -0.92
N PHE A 129 7.22 -6.11 0.25
CA PHE A 129 7.28 -5.36 1.50
C PHE A 129 8.71 -5.25 2.02
N SER A 130 9.47 -6.36 2.03
CA SER A 130 10.86 -6.37 2.49
C SER A 130 11.74 -5.47 1.64
N PHE A 131 11.52 -5.41 0.32
CA PHE A 131 12.23 -4.50 -0.56
C PHE A 131 12.00 -3.02 -0.18
N PHE A 132 10.74 -2.63 0.09
CA PHE A 132 10.44 -1.27 0.57
C PHE A 132 11.15 -0.98 1.90
N ILE A 133 11.07 -1.90 2.86
CA ILE A 133 11.67 -1.75 4.18
C ILE A 133 13.21 -1.69 4.09
N THR A 134 13.82 -2.50 3.22
CA THR A 134 15.27 -2.48 2.96
C THR A 134 15.69 -1.12 2.42
N THR A 135 14.94 -0.58 1.45
CA THR A 135 15.22 0.74 0.88
C THR A 135 15.05 1.85 1.92
N LEU A 136 14.01 1.75 2.76
CA LEU A 136 13.77 2.68 3.87
C LEU A 136 14.92 2.65 4.90
N LYS A 137 15.37 1.45 5.30
CA LYS A 137 16.52 1.25 6.20
C LYS A 137 17.80 1.84 5.61
N TYR A 138 18.05 1.62 4.32
CA TYR A 138 19.22 2.15 3.64
C TYR A 138 19.20 3.70 3.55
N ALA A 139 18.03 4.30 3.31
CA ALA A 139 17.88 5.75 3.21
C ALA A 139 17.93 6.45 4.58
N PHE A 140 17.49 5.79 5.66
CA PHE A 140 17.40 6.35 7.01
C PHE A 140 17.98 5.39 8.04
N PRO A 141 19.30 5.07 7.98
CA PRO A 141 19.92 4.08 8.86
C PRO A 141 19.87 4.49 10.34
N GLU A 142 19.98 5.78 10.66
CA GLU A 142 19.90 6.31 12.01
C GLU A 142 18.56 5.97 12.71
N LYS A 143 17.49 5.75 11.92
CA LYS A 143 16.15 5.45 12.44
C LYS A 143 15.82 3.96 12.36
N TYR A 144 16.26 3.25 11.34
CA TYR A 144 15.78 1.91 11.00
C TYR A 144 16.86 0.83 10.97
N ASP A 145 18.06 1.08 11.54
CA ASP A 145 19.19 0.12 11.49
C ASP A 145 18.90 -1.22 12.22
N ASP A 146 18.08 -1.19 13.25
CA ASP A 146 17.65 -2.37 14.01
C ASP A 146 16.55 -3.19 13.34
N ILE A 147 15.91 -2.68 12.29
CA ILE A 147 14.87 -3.41 11.56
C ILE A 147 15.50 -4.50 10.67
N VAL A 148 14.95 -5.71 10.76
CA VAL A 148 15.25 -6.84 9.86
C VAL A 148 14.14 -6.91 8.79
N PRO A 149 14.40 -6.47 7.54
CA PRO A 149 13.35 -6.23 6.55
C PRO A 149 12.48 -7.45 6.24
N GLU A 150 13.07 -8.63 6.05
CA GLU A 150 12.37 -9.87 5.72
C GLU A 150 11.46 -10.33 6.87
N THR A 151 12.01 -10.30 8.11
CA THR A 151 11.23 -10.64 9.30
C THR A 151 10.09 -9.67 9.52
N THR A 152 10.35 -8.37 9.35
CA THR A 152 9.34 -7.32 9.52
C THR A 152 8.24 -7.45 8.47
N ALA A 153 8.58 -7.69 7.21
CA ALA A 153 7.61 -7.93 6.15
C ALA A 153 6.70 -9.13 6.47
N ARG A 154 7.27 -10.23 6.95
CA ARG A 154 6.53 -11.43 7.33
C ARG A 154 5.62 -11.18 8.53
N ILE A 155 6.08 -10.45 9.54
CA ILE A 155 5.27 -10.05 10.69
C ILE A 155 4.09 -9.17 10.23
N LEU A 156 4.31 -8.20 9.36
CA LEU A 156 3.25 -7.33 8.85
C LEU A 156 2.18 -8.11 8.08
N ILE A 157 2.58 -9.12 7.28
CA ILE A 157 1.63 -10.01 6.59
C ILE A 157 0.82 -10.82 7.61
N ALA A 158 1.48 -11.39 8.62
CA ALA A 158 0.80 -12.15 9.66
C ALA A 158 -0.18 -11.29 10.48
N LEU A 159 0.22 -10.06 10.83
CA LEU A 159 -0.66 -9.08 11.50
C LEU A 159 -1.83 -8.68 10.60
N LEU A 160 -1.59 -8.43 9.31
CA LEU A 160 -2.64 -8.11 8.35
C LEU A 160 -3.69 -9.23 8.27
N GLU A 161 -3.26 -10.49 8.07
CA GLU A 161 -4.16 -11.64 7.98
C GLU A 161 -4.92 -11.87 9.30
N GLY A 162 -4.24 -11.76 10.44
CA GLY A 162 -4.85 -11.86 11.77
C GLY A 162 -5.90 -10.77 12.01
N THR A 163 -5.57 -9.53 11.69
CA THR A 163 -6.50 -8.40 11.81
C THR A 163 -7.73 -8.61 10.93
N ILE A 164 -7.55 -9.03 9.67
CA ILE A 164 -8.66 -9.31 8.76
C ILE A 164 -9.58 -10.42 9.29
N LEU A 165 -8.99 -11.46 9.90
CA LEU A 165 -9.76 -12.53 10.52
C LEU A 165 -10.63 -11.98 11.68
N MET A 166 -10.05 -11.14 12.56
CA MET A 166 -10.78 -10.50 13.65
C MET A 166 -11.91 -9.61 13.14
N LEU A 167 -11.63 -8.75 12.16
CA LEU A 167 -12.64 -7.89 11.51
C LEU A 167 -13.81 -8.72 10.94
N LYS A 168 -13.50 -9.85 10.32
CA LYS A 168 -14.51 -10.76 9.76
C LYS A 168 -15.34 -11.45 10.85
N THR A 169 -14.75 -11.78 12.00
CA THR A 169 -15.38 -12.50 13.10
C THR A 169 -16.20 -11.55 13.99
N GLU A 170 -15.61 -10.46 14.41
CA GLU A 170 -16.19 -9.51 15.37
C GLU A 170 -17.17 -8.54 14.72
N LYS A 171 -17.05 -8.29 13.41
CA LYS A 171 -17.85 -7.32 12.64
C LYS A 171 -17.71 -5.89 13.15
N GLU A 172 -16.58 -5.57 13.74
CA GLU A 172 -16.22 -4.25 14.23
C GLU A 172 -14.78 -3.88 13.87
N SER A 173 -14.35 -2.66 14.16
CA SER A 173 -13.07 -2.14 13.67
C SER A 173 -11.98 -1.97 14.75
N SER A 174 -12.19 -2.50 15.95
CA SER A 174 -11.22 -2.41 17.08
C SER A 174 -9.84 -2.95 16.71
N ALA A 175 -9.77 -4.11 16.08
CA ALA A 175 -8.53 -4.75 15.65
C ALA A 175 -7.68 -3.90 14.68
N ILE A 176 -8.28 -2.92 13.98
CA ILE A 176 -7.54 -1.98 13.12
C ILE A 176 -6.65 -1.07 13.97
N ASN A 177 -7.16 -0.61 15.12
CA ASN A 177 -6.38 0.23 16.02
C ASN A 177 -5.17 -0.53 16.56
N ASP A 178 -5.38 -1.80 16.96
CA ASP A 178 -4.31 -2.65 17.47
C ASP A 178 -3.23 -2.89 16.41
N PHE A 179 -3.63 -3.14 15.15
CA PHE A 179 -2.68 -3.23 14.04
C PHE A 179 -1.80 -1.98 13.94
N PHE A 180 -2.41 -0.78 13.99
CA PHE A 180 -1.64 0.44 13.85
C PHE A 180 -0.78 0.77 15.07
N VAL A 181 -1.18 0.37 16.27
CA VAL A 181 -0.30 0.45 17.45
C VAL A 181 0.99 -0.33 17.20
N PHE A 182 0.90 -1.58 16.72
CA PHE A 182 2.09 -2.38 16.39
C PHE A 182 2.87 -1.82 15.20
N PHE A 183 2.20 -1.36 14.17
CA PHE A 183 2.86 -0.72 13.02
C PHE A 183 3.67 0.50 13.46
N ASP A 184 3.08 1.37 14.27
CA ASP A 184 3.70 2.60 14.76
C ASP A 184 4.89 2.29 15.68
N ILE A 185 4.84 1.22 16.48
CA ILE A 185 5.97 0.73 17.29
C ILE A 185 7.08 0.22 16.39
N ILE A 186 6.80 -0.64 15.40
CA ILE A 186 7.80 -1.22 14.49
C ILE A 186 8.58 -0.12 13.77
N PHE A 187 7.88 0.93 13.30
CA PHE A 187 8.50 2.01 12.53
C PHE A 187 8.81 3.27 13.35
N LYS A 188 8.74 3.19 14.69
CA LYS A 188 9.09 4.28 15.62
C LYS A 188 8.37 5.61 15.34
N LEU A 189 7.10 5.54 14.92
CA LEU A 189 6.35 6.74 14.53
C LEU A 189 5.92 7.58 15.74
N ASN A 190 5.76 6.98 16.91
CA ASN A 190 5.39 7.68 18.15
C ASN A 190 6.53 8.54 18.73
N GLU A 191 7.80 8.19 18.44
CA GLU A 191 8.95 8.96 18.89
C GLU A 191 9.06 10.31 18.16
N ASP A 192 8.70 10.35 16.86
CA ASP A 192 8.74 11.58 16.07
C ASP A 192 7.66 12.59 16.53
N THR A 193 6.46 12.12 16.87
CA THR A 193 5.39 13.00 17.38
C THR A 193 5.71 13.59 18.76
N LEU A 194 6.41 12.86 19.62
CA LEU A 194 6.91 13.36 20.90
C LEU A 194 8.03 14.38 20.69
N SER A 195 8.98 14.11 19.79
CA SER A 195 10.08 15.05 19.50
C SER A 195 9.61 16.34 18.83
N GLU A 196 8.60 16.29 17.96
CA GLU A 196 7.99 17.47 17.33
C GLU A 196 7.14 18.26 18.34
N SER A 197 6.41 17.61 19.22
CA SER A 197 5.64 18.26 20.29
C SER A 197 6.57 18.92 21.31
N GLU A 198 7.71 18.31 21.64
CA GLU A 198 8.72 18.93 22.52
C GLU A 198 9.42 20.12 21.87
N LYS A 199 9.75 20.05 20.57
CA LYS A 199 10.31 21.19 19.81
C LYS A 199 9.30 22.34 19.73
N THR A 200 8.03 22.03 19.47
CA THR A 200 6.96 23.03 19.43
C THR A 200 6.72 23.66 20.79
N ASN A 201 6.70 22.86 21.87
CA ASN A 201 6.55 23.36 23.23
C ASN A 201 7.74 24.21 23.68
N ASN A 202 8.97 23.85 23.30
CA ASN A 202 10.16 24.64 23.60
C ASN A 202 10.16 25.96 22.80
N ALA A 203 9.76 25.93 21.51
CA ALA A 203 9.61 27.14 20.70
C ALA A 203 8.51 28.08 21.24
N VAL A 204 7.41 27.53 21.76
CA VAL A 204 6.35 28.31 22.42
C VAL A 204 6.85 28.90 23.75
N LYS A 205 7.57 28.13 24.58
CA LYS A 205 8.17 28.62 25.82
C LYS A 205 9.20 29.73 25.56
N GLU A 206 10.05 29.61 24.54
CA GLU A 206 10.97 30.69 24.14
C GLU A 206 10.25 31.94 23.65
N LYS A 207 9.16 31.80 22.87
CA LYS A 207 8.35 32.94 22.43
C LYS A 207 7.61 33.63 23.59
N VAL A 208 7.11 32.86 24.56
CA VAL A 208 6.46 33.41 25.76
C VAL A 208 7.48 34.11 26.66
N ALA A 209 8.69 33.53 26.84
CA ALA A 209 9.79 34.17 27.59
C ALA A 209 10.24 35.50 26.94
N LYS A 210 10.40 35.53 25.62
CA LYS A 210 10.73 36.76 24.87
C LYS A 210 9.61 37.78 24.88
N ALA A 211 8.34 37.36 24.90
CA ALA A 211 7.22 38.29 25.02
C ALA A 211 7.08 38.93 26.42
N GLN A 212 7.56 38.28 27.50
CA GLN A 212 7.60 38.82 28.84
C GLN A 212 8.78 39.79 29.09
N GLU A 213 9.83 39.73 28.27
CA GLU A 213 10.98 40.67 28.32
C GLU A 213 10.74 41.95 27.50
N THR A 214 9.73 42.01 26.62
CA THR A 214 9.48 43.13 25.70
C THR A 214 8.38 44.07 26.14
N ASP A 215 7.82 43.92 27.35
CA ASP A 215 6.81 44.84 27.91
C ASP A 215 7.43 46.05 28.65
N ILE A 216 8.69 46.33 28.47
CA ILE A 216 9.34 47.57 28.93
C ILE A 216 10.17 48.18 27.80
N SER A 217 9.56 48.90 26.89
CA SER A 217 10.01 50.14 26.27
C SER A 217 9.40 50.40 24.89
N ASP A 218 8.84 51.55 24.84
CA ASP A 218 8.23 52.31 23.76
C ASP A 218 8.85 52.32 22.36
N SER A 219 7.94 52.47 21.41
CA SER A 219 7.94 53.33 20.19
C SER A 219 8.81 52.99 18.98
N ALA A 220 8.07 52.82 17.89
CA ALA A 220 8.30 53.28 16.50
C ALA A 220 9.48 52.78 15.68
N GLN A 221 9.22 52.05 14.63
CA GLN A 221 9.39 52.50 13.22
C GLN A 221 9.15 51.38 12.22
N ASN A 222 8.50 51.74 11.09
CA ASN A 222 8.26 50.93 9.90
C ASN A 222 9.56 50.61 9.18
N GLU A 223 9.74 49.34 8.75
CA GLU A 223 10.60 49.02 7.61
C GLU A 223 10.01 47.90 6.72
N VAL A 224 10.07 48.19 5.45
CA VAL A 224 9.60 47.39 4.30
C VAL A 224 10.54 46.22 4.11
N ILE A 225 10.03 44.99 4.01
CA ILE A 225 10.82 43.81 3.66
C ILE A 225 10.62 43.56 2.16
N GLN A 226 11.73 43.60 1.42
CA GLN A 226 11.83 43.15 0.03
C GLN A 226 11.83 41.62 -0.03
N GLU A 227 10.98 41.06 -0.89
CA GLU A 227 10.93 39.63 -1.18
C GLU A 227 12.06 39.25 -2.14
N GLU A 228 12.78 38.16 -1.84
CA GLU A 228 13.81 37.58 -2.71
C GLU A 228 13.20 36.57 -3.72
N PRO A 229 13.79 36.39 -4.94
CA PRO A 229 13.12 35.76 -6.07
C PRO A 229 13.24 34.23 -6.21
N ASP A 230 13.68 33.47 -5.22
CA ASP A 230 14.01 32.05 -5.37
C ASP A 230 12.86 31.03 -5.13
N GLU A 231 11.66 31.48 -4.72
CA GLU A 231 10.52 30.59 -4.50
C GLU A 231 9.65 30.32 -5.76
N ILE A 232 9.89 30.98 -6.88
CA ILE A 232 9.01 30.93 -8.06
C ILE A 232 9.33 29.73 -8.97
N GLU A 233 10.58 29.26 -9.02
CA GLU A 233 10.98 28.15 -9.88
C GLU A 233 10.48 26.79 -9.35
N ASN A 234 10.46 26.57 -8.04
CA ASN A 234 10.00 25.34 -7.42
C ASN A 234 8.47 25.12 -7.48
N LYS A 235 7.69 26.21 -7.55
CA LYS A 235 6.22 26.13 -7.73
C LYS A 235 5.81 25.69 -9.15
N ASN A 236 6.59 26.02 -10.15
CA ASN A 236 6.28 25.70 -11.55
C ASN A 236 6.57 24.22 -11.92
N GLU A 237 7.55 23.59 -11.27
CA GLU A 237 7.78 22.15 -11.46
C GLU A 237 6.73 21.29 -10.75
N ASN A 238 6.32 21.65 -9.54
CA ASN A 238 5.26 20.95 -8.83
C ASN A 238 3.90 21.08 -9.54
N LEU A 239 3.58 22.22 -10.13
CA LEU A 239 2.37 22.41 -10.94
C LEU A 239 2.37 21.57 -12.22
N LYS A 240 3.52 21.35 -12.86
CA LYS A 240 3.62 20.46 -14.04
C LYS A 240 3.43 19.00 -13.68
N ILE A 241 3.93 18.57 -12.53
CA ILE A 241 3.75 17.20 -12.02
C ILE A 241 2.29 16.97 -11.63
N GLU A 242 1.63 17.94 -10.99
CA GLU A 242 0.20 17.87 -10.65
C GLU A 242 -0.70 17.87 -11.90
N GLU A 243 -0.36 18.61 -12.97
CA GLU A 243 -1.09 18.59 -14.24
C GLU A 243 -0.89 17.26 -15.02
N GLU A 244 0.27 16.61 -14.94
CA GLU A 244 0.47 15.29 -15.53
C GLU A 244 -0.27 14.19 -14.73
N ILE A 245 -0.29 14.27 -13.41
CA ILE A 245 -1.07 13.37 -12.54
C ILE A 245 -2.56 13.54 -12.81
N ALA A 246 -3.07 14.77 -12.91
CA ALA A 246 -4.47 15.06 -13.21
C ALA A 246 -4.90 14.54 -14.60
N LYS A 247 -4.04 14.60 -15.61
CA LYS A 247 -4.32 14.03 -16.95
C LYS A 247 -4.39 12.51 -16.96
N VAL A 248 -3.67 11.83 -16.05
CA VAL A 248 -3.77 10.38 -15.86
C VAL A 248 -5.05 10.01 -15.12
N GLU A 249 -5.50 10.85 -14.17
CA GLU A 249 -6.73 10.63 -13.41
C GLU A 249 -8.02 10.88 -14.24
N GLU A 250 -8.04 11.87 -15.13
CA GLU A 250 -9.21 12.15 -16.00
C GLU A 250 -9.46 11.06 -17.07
N SER A 251 -8.45 10.27 -17.45
CA SER A 251 -8.61 9.21 -18.45
C SER A 251 -9.20 7.90 -17.90
N HIS A 252 -9.48 7.80 -16.59
CA HIS A 252 -9.82 6.53 -15.91
C HIS A 252 -11.11 6.61 -15.07
N ASN A 253 -12.06 7.46 -15.45
CA ASN A 253 -13.36 7.52 -14.78
C ASN A 253 -14.34 6.56 -15.45
N ASP A 254 -14.23 5.25 -15.14
CA ASP A 254 -15.29 4.26 -15.32
C ASP A 254 -15.18 3.16 -14.24
N ASP A 255 -16.29 2.89 -13.58
CA ASP A 255 -16.54 2.01 -12.44
C ASP A 255 -15.84 0.64 -12.48
N ASN A 256 -14.56 0.55 -12.13
CA ASN A 256 -13.94 -0.69 -11.64
C ASN A 256 -12.53 -0.41 -11.09
N MET A 257 -12.41 -0.31 -9.77
CA MET A 257 -11.19 -0.02 -9.03
C MET A 257 -10.25 -1.26 -8.95
N TYR A 258 -9.67 -1.66 -10.10
CA TYR A 258 -8.51 -2.55 -10.17
C TYR A 258 -7.69 -2.17 -11.40
N TYR A 259 -6.60 -1.43 -11.18
CA TYR A 259 -5.73 -0.91 -12.24
C TYR A 259 -4.80 -1.99 -12.79
N ASP A 260 -4.68 -2.01 -14.10
CA ASP A 260 -3.68 -2.75 -14.87
C ASP A 260 -2.43 -1.87 -14.97
N ILE A 261 -1.51 -1.99 -14.02
CA ILE A 261 -0.20 -1.32 -14.10
C ILE A 261 0.79 -2.34 -14.66
N ASP A 262 1.38 -1.99 -15.82
CA ASP A 262 2.43 -2.75 -16.48
C ASP A 262 3.71 -2.79 -15.61
N SER A 263 4.34 -3.96 -15.53
CA SER A 263 5.59 -4.18 -14.80
C SER A 263 6.74 -3.26 -15.25
N ASP A 264 6.71 -2.75 -16.48
CA ASP A 264 7.72 -1.82 -17.00
C ASP A 264 7.61 -0.41 -16.37
N SER A 265 6.43 -0.01 -15.91
CA SER A 265 6.23 1.25 -15.16
C SER A 265 6.92 1.23 -13.80
N LEU A 266 7.04 0.05 -13.16
CA LEU A 266 7.72 -0.13 -11.88
C LEU A 266 9.24 0.02 -11.99
N ILE A 267 9.83 -0.49 -13.09
CA ILE A 267 11.26 -0.37 -13.37
C ILE A 267 11.64 1.11 -13.56
N ASN A 268 10.78 1.91 -14.17
CA ASN A 268 11.00 3.34 -14.36
C ASN A 268 10.96 4.13 -13.04
N VAL A 269 10.08 3.78 -12.11
CA VAL A 269 10.05 4.41 -10.77
C VAL A 269 11.34 4.11 -9.99
N PHE A 270 11.87 2.88 -10.10
CA PHE A 270 13.12 2.50 -9.42
C PHE A 270 14.36 3.12 -10.06
N ASN A 271 14.42 3.21 -11.39
CA ASN A 271 15.51 3.90 -12.09
C ASN A 271 15.53 5.41 -11.77
N ASN A 272 14.38 6.03 -11.56
CA ASN A 272 14.27 7.42 -11.13
C ASN A 272 14.74 7.62 -9.67
N LEU A 273 14.48 6.65 -8.76
CA LEU A 273 14.98 6.69 -7.39
C LEU A 273 16.50 6.53 -7.31
N GLU A 274 17.11 5.65 -8.11
CA GLU A 274 18.59 5.55 -8.21
C GLU A 274 19.20 6.86 -8.73
N THR A 275 18.55 7.50 -9.69
CA THR A 275 19.00 8.79 -10.25
C THR A 275 18.88 9.92 -9.22
N TYR A 276 17.81 9.93 -8.44
CA TYR A 276 17.60 10.90 -7.36
C TYR A 276 18.66 10.76 -6.25
N GLN A 277 18.95 9.53 -5.81
CA GLN A 277 19.97 9.25 -4.80
C GLN A 277 21.40 9.62 -5.28
N LYS A 278 21.69 9.40 -6.56
CA LYS A 278 22.96 9.77 -7.15
C LYS A 278 23.15 11.30 -7.17
N ASN A 279 22.12 12.05 -7.49
CA ASN A 279 22.13 13.51 -7.50
C ASN A 279 22.27 14.11 -6.10
N GLU A 280 21.63 13.51 -5.08
CA GLU A 280 21.78 13.94 -3.68
C GLU A 280 23.20 13.66 -3.16
N ASN A 281 23.76 12.48 -3.41
CA ASN A 281 25.13 12.14 -2.98
C ASN A 281 26.19 13.03 -3.65
N GLU A 282 25.99 13.46 -4.90
CA GLU A 282 26.89 14.40 -5.58
C GLU A 282 26.86 15.82 -4.96
N LYS A 283 25.70 16.23 -4.39
CA LYS A 283 25.60 17.51 -3.66
C LYS A 283 26.36 17.52 -2.32
N TYR A 284 26.44 16.38 -1.64
CA TYR A 284 27.13 16.26 -0.35
C TYR A 284 28.65 15.99 -0.47
N THR A 285 29.14 15.58 -1.65
CA THR A 285 30.58 15.35 -1.90
C THR A 285 31.29 16.56 -2.52
N ALA A 286 30.55 17.63 -2.86
CA ALA A 286 31.09 18.84 -3.50
C ALA A 286 31.33 20.03 -2.53
N ASN A 287 31.26 19.80 -1.22
CA ASN A 287 31.62 20.79 -0.17
C ASN A 287 32.76 20.20 0.70
#